data_f6eb6e4b636a45f1e2da2e950c78f0b6
#
_entry.id   f6eb6e4b636a45f1e2da2e950c78f0b6
#
_cell.length_a   1.000
_cell.length_b   1.000
_cell.length_c   1.000
_cell.angle_alpha   90.00
_cell.angle_beta   90.00
_cell.angle_gamma   90.00
#
_symmetry.space_group_name_H-M   'P 1'
#
loop_
_entity.id
_entity.type
_entity.pdbx_description
1 polymer ?
#
loop_
_entity_poly.entity_id
_entity_poly.type
_entity_poly.pdbx_seq_one_letter_code
_entity_poly.pdbx_strand_id
1 'polypeptide(L)'
;DVEKLFDIALYSIISAVIGARVFYILFYDLSYYINNPVEVIKINEGGLSIHGGLLGAFAFAFFYFRKHKLNFFKYADAIAPGIILGQGIGRIGCDVFGKVMSIPRPWGIERQDQLLHPAQVYEFLLNYVVFFILWRKRKSIKYDGQLFIWYLILFAINRSIVELFRNNPSVVGWFSISHLLSVLLIVGAVILMFFVKNKRVVDNPDDSNEEVAVRTLDW
;
A
#
# COMPACT_ATOMS: atom_id res chain seq x y z
N ASP A 1 8.21 -3.16 -19.99
CA ASP A 1 9.28 -4.15 -19.90
C ASP A 1 9.02 -5.05 -18.69
N VAL A 2 8.63 -6.29 -18.96
CA VAL A 2 8.20 -7.25 -17.93
C VAL A 2 9.38 -7.68 -17.06
N GLU A 3 10.57 -7.84 -17.64
CA GLU A 3 11.78 -8.21 -16.90
C GLU A 3 12.13 -7.17 -15.83
N LYS A 4 12.11 -5.89 -16.21
CA LYS A 4 12.37 -4.81 -15.23
C LYS A 4 11.31 -4.75 -14.13
N LEU A 5 10.06 -5.11 -14.44
CA LEU A 5 9.00 -5.19 -13.43
C LEU A 5 9.30 -6.30 -12.41
N PHE A 6 9.74 -7.47 -12.89
CA PHE A 6 10.16 -8.57 -12.01
C PHE A 6 11.39 -8.20 -11.18
N ASP A 7 12.40 -7.56 -11.79
CA ASP A 7 13.58 -7.08 -11.08
C ASP A 7 13.22 -6.12 -9.95
N ILE A 8 12.37 -5.12 -10.25
CA ILE A 8 11.90 -4.15 -9.25
C ILE A 8 11.18 -4.88 -8.12
N ALA A 9 10.27 -5.79 -8.42
CA ALA A 9 9.51 -6.53 -7.41
C ALA A 9 10.46 -7.38 -6.54
N LEU A 10 11.30 -8.22 -7.16
CA LEU A 10 12.18 -9.14 -6.46
C LEU A 10 13.20 -8.42 -5.57
N TYR A 11 13.93 -7.48 -6.16
CA TYR A 11 14.97 -6.78 -5.40
C TYR A 11 14.41 -5.80 -4.37
N SER A 12 13.19 -5.25 -4.58
CA SER A 12 12.52 -4.47 -3.55
C SER A 12 12.15 -5.33 -2.34
N ILE A 13 11.72 -6.59 -2.54
CA ILE A 13 11.44 -7.52 -1.44
C ILE A 13 12.72 -7.83 -0.67
N ILE A 14 13.81 -8.16 -1.36
CA ILE A 14 15.10 -8.44 -0.72
C ILE A 14 15.57 -7.22 0.07
N SER A 15 15.52 -6.03 -0.53
CA SER A 15 15.90 -4.78 0.12
C SER A 15 15.00 -4.42 1.29
N ALA A 16 13.69 -4.78 1.22
CA ALA A 16 12.77 -4.62 2.33
C ALA A 16 13.16 -5.49 3.52
N VAL A 17 13.50 -6.76 3.30
CA VAL A 17 13.93 -7.66 4.39
C VAL A 17 15.22 -7.15 5.04
N ILE A 18 16.20 -6.78 4.23
CA ILE A 18 17.48 -6.22 4.73
C ILE A 18 17.22 -4.92 5.51
N GLY A 19 16.45 -4.00 4.93
CA GLY A 19 16.11 -2.73 5.57
C GLY A 19 15.34 -2.92 6.87
N ALA A 20 14.38 -3.86 6.91
CA ALA A 20 13.64 -4.20 8.13
C ALA A 20 14.55 -4.67 9.26
N ARG A 21 15.53 -5.52 8.92
CA ARG A 21 16.50 -6.05 9.89
C ARG A 21 17.45 -4.98 10.38
N VAL A 22 18.08 -4.26 9.45
CA VAL A 22 19.02 -3.17 9.78
C VAL A 22 18.36 -2.10 10.65
N PHE A 23 17.15 -1.68 10.30
CA PHE A 23 16.42 -0.68 11.08
C PHE A 23 16.10 -1.19 12.48
N TYR A 24 15.68 -2.46 12.61
CA TYR A 24 15.41 -3.05 13.90
C TYR A 24 16.66 -3.07 14.79
N ILE A 25 17.79 -3.54 14.27
CA ILE A 25 19.06 -3.58 14.98
C ILE A 25 19.47 -2.19 15.47
N LEU A 26 19.40 -1.18 14.60
CA LEU A 26 19.87 0.17 14.91
C LEU A 26 19.00 0.90 15.94
N PHE A 27 17.67 0.70 15.90
CA PHE A 27 16.75 1.54 16.66
C PHE A 27 16.12 0.83 17.87
N TYR A 28 16.15 -0.50 17.93
CA TYR A 28 15.48 -1.24 19.02
C TYR A 28 16.44 -1.96 19.95
N ASP A 29 17.55 -2.54 19.43
CA ASP A 29 18.40 -3.37 20.29
C ASP A 29 19.88 -3.43 19.84
N LEU A 30 20.46 -2.30 19.50
CA LEU A 30 21.84 -2.20 18.98
C LEU A 30 22.86 -2.86 19.93
N SER A 31 22.70 -2.66 21.25
CA SER A 31 23.63 -3.17 22.25
C SER A 31 23.68 -4.70 22.28
N TYR A 32 22.52 -5.35 22.12
CA TYR A 32 22.43 -6.81 22.05
C TYR A 32 23.17 -7.35 20.81
N TYR A 33 22.94 -6.77 19.64
CA TYR A 33 23.52 -7.24 18.38
C TYR A 33 25.02 -6.97 18.25
N ILE A 34 25.54 -5.92 18.91
CA ILE A 34 27.00 -5.71 19.00
C ILE A 34 27.68 -6.84 19.79
N ASN A 35 27.04 -7.29 20.86
CA ASN A 35 27.57 -8.38 21.71
C ASN A 35 27.30 -9.77 21.11
N ASN A 36 26.33 -9.90 20.20
CA ASN A 36 25.93 -11.16 19.58
C ASN A 36 25.84 -11.03 18.04
N PRO A 37 26.95 -10.83 17.31
CA PRO A 37 26.94 -10.49 15.88
C PRO A 37 26.33 -11.59 14.99
N VAL A 38 26.35 -12.86 15.42
CA VAL A 38 25.72 -13.98 14.70
C VAL A 38 24.19 -13.85 14.65
N GLU A 39 23.60 -13.20 15.65
CA GLU A 39 22.15 -12.98 15.70
C GLU A 39 21.66 -12.01 14.61
N VAL A 40 22.53 -11.19 14.03
CA VAL A 40 22.18 -10.25 12.95
C VAL A 40 21.51 -10.94 11.75
N ILE A 41 21.95 -12.15 11.41
CA ILE A 41 21.45 -12.90 10.24
C ILE A 41 20.27 -13.83 10.55
N LYS A 42 19.93 -14.02 11.81
CA LYS A 42 18.81 -14.89 12.23
C LYS A 42 17.47 -14.16 12.14
N ILE A 43 16.94 -14.02 10.94
CA ILE A 43 15.65 -13.36 10.69
C ILE A 43 14.43 -14.20 11.08
N ASN A 44 14.60 -15.51 11.25
CA ASN A 44 13.56 -16.46 11.66
C ASN A 44 13.13 -16.31 13.12
N GLU A 45 13.95 -15.69 13.96
CA GLU A 45 13.66 -15.41 15.37
C GLU A 45 12.92 -14.07 15.58
N GLY A 46 12.54 -13.40 14.48
CA GLY A 46 11.87 -12.11 14.53
C GLY A 46 12.85 -10.93 14.43
N GLY A 47 12.50 -9.78 15.03
CA GLY A 47 13.34 -8.58 14.99
C GLY A 47 13.38 -7.92 13.61
N LEU A 48 12.19 -7.68 13.04
CA LEU A 48 12.01 -6.99 11.75
C LEU A 48 11.12 -5.76 11.96
N SER A 49 11.60 -4.59 11.51
CA SER A 49 10.84 -3.35 11.57
C SER A 49 10.15 -3.05 10.24
N ILE A 50 8.84 -2.82 10.28
CA ILE A 50 8.07 -2.43 9.10
C ILE A 50 8.57 -1.12 8.50
N HIS A 51 9.00 -0.17 9.33
CA HIS A 51 9.54 1.11 8.87
C HIS A 51 10.83 0.91 8.07
N GLY A 52 11.72 0.05 8.58
CA GLY A 52 12.95 -0.31 7.86
C GLY A 52 12.66 -1.03 6.56
N GLY A 53 11.66 -1.91 6.54
CA GLY A 53 11.24 -2.60 5.32
C GLY A 53 10.73 -1.65 4.25
N LEU A 54 9.87 -0.72 4.61
CA LEU A 54 9.37 0.31 3.69
C LEU A 54 10.50 1.21 3.16
N LEU A 55 11.41 1.66 4.04
CA LEU A 55 12.55 2.47 3.64
C LEU A 55 13.49 1.71 2.71
N GLY A 56 13.78 0.45 2.99
CA GLY A 56 14.64 -0.39 2.14
C GLY A 56 14.06 -0.61 0.75
N ALA A 57 12.76 -0.97 0.68
CA ALA A 57 12.07 -1.15 -0.59
C ALA A 57 12.03 0.15 -1.40
N PHE A 58 11.69 1.26 -0.75
CA PHE A 58 11.62 2.57 -1.39
C PHE A 58 12.99 3.04 -1.89
N ALA A 59 14.04 2.90 -1.07
CA ALA A 59 15.40 3.28 -1.45
C ALA A 59 15.85 2.49 -2.68
N PHE A 60 15.68 1.16 -2.68
CA PHE A 60 16.04 0.35 -3.84
C PHE A 60 15.26 0.80 -5.08
N ALA A 61 13.92 0.90 -4.99
CA ALA A 61 13.09 1.33 -6.11
C ALA A 61 13.54 2.69 -6.66
N PHE A 62 13.77 3.67 -5.78
CA PHE A 62 14.22 5.00 -6.17
C PHE A 62 15.53 4.98 -6.95
N PHE A 63 16.57 4.27 -6.46
CA PHE A 63 17.85 4.17 -7.15
C PHE A 63 17.73 3.38 -8.46
N TYR A 64 16.94 2.32 -8.49
CA TYR A 64 16.70 1.52 -9.68
C TYR A 64 16.04 2.34 -10.79
N PHE A 65 14.96 3.08 -10.47
CA PHE A 65 14.28 3.95 -11.41
C PHE A 65 15.20 5.05 -11.97
N ARG A 66 16.02 5.66 -11.11
CA ARG A 66 16.99 6.68 -11.56
C ARG A 66 18.09 6.09 -12.46
N LYS A 67 18.65 4.96 -12.08
CA LYS A 67 19.71 4.29 -12.84
C LYS A 67 19.26 3.89 -14.25
N HIS A 68 18.06 3.34 -14.35
CA HIS A 68 17.52 2.85 -15.61
C HIS A 68 16.66 3.87 -16.36
N LYS A 69 16.55 5.10 -15.85
CA LYS A 69 15.74 6.21 -16.44
C LYS A 69 14.29 5.78 -16.72
N LEU A 70 13.68 5.01 -15.80
CA LEU A 70 12.34 4.49 -15.97
C LEU A 70 11.29 5.49 -15.46
N ASN A 71 10.12 5.48 -16.09
CA ASN A 71 8.99 6.27 -15.62
C ASN A 71 8.35 5.58 -14.40
N PHE A 72 8.58 6.12 -13.20
CA PHE A 72 8.05 5.59 -11.95
C PHE A 72 6.52 5.36 -12.00
N PHE A 73 5.78 6.32 -12.53
CA PHE A 73 4.31 6.26 -12.53
C PHE A 73 3.76 5.13 -13.39
N LYS A 74 4.40 4.84 -14.52
CA LYS A 74 4.01 3.72 -15.39
C LYS A 74 4.17 2.36 -14.69
N TYR A 75 5.27 2.17 -13.95
CA TYR A 75 5.49 0.94 -13.18
C TYR A 75 4.62 0.89 -11.92
N ALA A 76 4.38 2.03 -11.27
CA ALA A 76 3.49 2.12 -10.12
C ALA A 76 2.05 1.70 -10.50
N ASP A 77 1.55 2.11 -11.67
CA ASP A 77 0.26 1.67 -12.20
C ASP A 77 0.21 0.15 -12.42
N ALA A 78 1.28 -0.42 -12.97
CA ALA A 78 1.35 -1.87 -13.22
C ALA A 78 1.34 -2.70 -11.92
N ILE A 79 1.99 -2.17 -10.86
CA ILE A 79 2.14 -2.88 -9.58
C ILE A 79 0.93 -2.65 -8.64
N ALA A 80 0.22 -1.52 -8.75
CA ALA A 80 -0.84 -1.13 -7.82
C ALA A 80 -1.91 -2.21 -7.55
N PRO A 81 -2.45 -2.93 -8.55
CA PRO A 81 -3.39 -4.03 -8.28
C PRO A 81 -2.75 -5.19 -7.51
N GLY A 82 -1.48 -5.49 -7.78
CA GLY A 82 -0.73 -6.53 -7.06
C GLY A 82 -0.49 -6.18 -5.60
N ILE A 83 -0.20 -4.91 -5.30
CA ILE A 83 0.01 -4.44 -3.93
C ILE A 83 -1.25 -4.63 -3.08
N ILE A 84 -2.42 -4.17 -3.56
CA ILE A 84 -3.66 -4.28 -2.78
C ILE A 84 -4.11 -5.73 -2.62
N LEU A 85 -3.87 -6.58 -3.63
CA LEU A 85 -4.12 -8.01 -3.56
C LEU A 85 -3.24 -8.66 -2.48
N GLY A 86 -1.93 -8.37 -2.49
CA GLY A 86 -0.98 -8.86 -1.48
C GLY A 86 -1.33 -8.39 -0.07
N GLN A 87 -1.77 -7.14 0.09
CA GLN A 87 -2.28 -6.62 1.36
C GLN A 87 -3.52 -7.40 1.83
N GLY A 88 -4.45 -7.73 0.92
CA GLY A 88 -5.61 -8.56 1.21
C GLY A 88 -5.19 -9.95 1.68
N ILE A 89 -4.35 -10.67 0.92
CA ILE A 89 -3.87 -12.00 1.27
C ILE A 89 -3.17 -12.01 2.64
N GLY A 90 -2.34 -10.99 2.91
CA GLY A 90 -1.65 -10.85 4.19
C GLY A 90 -2.58 -10.72 5.40
N ARG A 91 -3.84 -10.33 5.20
CA ARG A 91 -4.84 -10.26 6.28
C ARG A 91 -5.43 -11.62 6.65
N ILE A 92 -5.34 -12.62 5.79
CA ILE A 92 -5.85 -13.98 6.08
C ILE A 92 -5.12 -14.60 7.28
N GLY A 93 -3.81 -14.36 7.41
CA GLY A 93 -2.99 -14.89 8.49
C GLY A 93 -2.83 -13.95 9.71
N CYS A 94 -3.58 -12.84 9.78
CA CYS A 94 -3.46 -11.87 10.86
C CYS A 94 -4.52 -12.10 11.94
N ASP A 95 -4.10 -12.15 13.21
CA ASP A 95 -4.98 -12.18 14.38
C ASP A 95 -5.31 -10.76 14.88
N VAL A 96 -5.85 -9.91 14.00
CA VAL A 96 -6.22 -8.52 14.35
C VAL A 96 -7.73 -8.44 14.55
N PHE A 97 -8.16 -8.56 15.79
CA PHE A 97 -9.56 -8.43 16.16
C PHE A 97 -9.93 -6.97 16.39
N GLY A 98 -11.21 -6.66 16.14
CA GLY A 98 -11.76 -5.34 16.33
C GLY A 98 -12.37 -5.11 17.71
N LYS A 99 -13.21 -4.11 17.80
CA LYS A 99 -14.02 -3.78 19.00
C LYS A 99 -15.00 -4.90 19.35
N VAL A 100 -15.45 -4.91 20.58
CA VAL A 100 -16.58 -5.74 21.01
C VAL A 100 -17.84 -5.35 20.23
N MET A 101 -18.56 -6.35 19.74
CA MET A 101 -19.82 -6.12 19.03
C MET A 101 -20.90 -5.64 19.99
N SER A 102 -21.49 -4.47 19.71
CA SER A 102 -22.64 -3.96 20.47
C SER A 102 -23.88 -4.83 20.28
N ILE A 103 -24.03 -5.45 19.10
CA ILE A 103 -25.10 -6.37 18.75
C ILE A 103 -24.46 -7.66 18.27
N PRO A 104 -24.71 -8.81 18.93
CA PRO A 104 -24.18 -10.10 18.50
C PRO A 104 -24.56 -10.42 17.06
N ARG A 105 -23.59 -10.83 16.26
CA ARG A 105 -23.78 -11.23 14.85
C ARG A 105 -23.12 -12.60 14.61
N PRO A 106 -23.66 -13.42 13.70
CA PRO A 106 -23.18 -14.78 13.47
C PRO A 106 -21.76 -14.87 12.94
N TRP A 107 -21.19 -13.78 12.43
CA TRP A 107 -19.81 -13.70 11.95
C TRP A 107 -18.83 -13.11 12.97
N GLY A 108 -19.27 -12.79 14.18
CA GLY A 108 -18.41 -12.36 15.26
C GLY A 108 -17.46 -13.49 15.70
N ILE A 109 -16.28 -13.11 16.14
CA ILE A 109 -15.28 -14.06 16.67
C ILE A 109 -15.34 -14.00 18.18
N GLU A 110 -15.64 -15.13 18.82
CA GLU A 110 -15.65 -15.26 20.27
C GLU A 110 -14.22 -15.37 20.81
N ARG A 111 -13.85 -14.49 21.71
CA ARG A 111 -12.56 -14.50 22.41
C ARG A 111 -12.71 -13.92 23.80
N GLN A 112 -12.28 -14.66 24.82
CA GLN A 112 -12.37 -14.26 26.25
C GLN A 112 -13.77 -13.84 26.65
N ASP A 113 -14.78 -14.66 26.30
CA ASP A 113 -16.21 -14.43 26.56
C ASP A 113 -16.77 -13.14 25.93
N GLN A 114 -16.10 -12.58 24.95
CA GLN A 114 -16.53 -11.41 24.19
C GLN A 114 -16.63 -11.71 22.70
N LEU A 115 -17.67 -11.21 22.06
CA LEU A 115 -17.87 -11.31 20.63
C LEU A 115 -17.25 -10.08 19.94
N LEU A 116 -16.18 -10.31 19.17
CA LEU A 116 -15.39 -9.26 18.53
C LEU A 116 -15.68 -9.14 17.03
N HIS A 117 -15.56 -7.91 16.51
CA HIS A 117 -15.56 -7.69 15.06
C HIS A 117 -14.31 -8.33 14.42
N PRO A 118 -14.47 -9.17 13.38
CA PRO A 118 -13.32 -9.71 12.62
C PRO A 118 -12.74 -8.64 11.68
N ALA A 119 -12.08 -7.65 12.22
CA ALA A 119 -11.57 -6.49 11.47
C ALA A 119 -10.63 -6.90 10.32
N GLN A 120 -9.85 -7.98 10.50
CA GLN A 120 -8.99 -8.55 9.46
C GLN A 120 -9.80 -9.08 8.26
N VAL A 121 -10.98 -9.68 8.51
CA VAL A 121 -11.86 -10.18 7.43
C VAL A 121 -12.48 -9.03 6.66
N TYR A 122 -12.91 -7.96 7.36
CA TYR A 122 -13.43 -6.77 6.69
C TYR A 122 -12.37 -6.12 5.81
N GLU A 123 -11.14 -5.99 6.32
CA GLU A 123 -10.02 -5.41 5.55
C GLU A 123 -9.66 -6.29 4.34
N PHE A 124 -9.63 -7.60 4.52
CA PHE A 124 -9.43 -8.56 3.43
C PHE A 124 -10.48 -8.39 2.32
N LEU A 125 -11.78 -8.45 2.66
CA LEU A 125 -12.86 -8.33 1.69
C LEU A 125 -12.85 -6.99 0.95
N LEU A 126 -12.64 -5.89 1.68
CA LEU A 126 -12.56 -4.56 1.08
C LEU A 126 -11.34 -4.41 0.17
N ASN A 127 -10.19 -4.99 0.53
CA ASN A 127 -9.02 -5.01 -0.34
C ASN A 127 -9.29 -5.77 -1.65
N TYR A 128 -10.04 -6.87 -1.59
CA TYR A 128 -10.46 -7.59 -2.81
C TYR A 128 -11.39 -6.75 -3.68
N VAL A 129 -12.34 -6.03 -3.08
CA VAL A 129 -13.21 -5.10 -3.83
C VAL A 129 -12.36 -4.04 -4.54
N VAL A 130 -11.41 -3.42 -3.83
CA VAL A 130 -10.49 -2.44 -4.42
C VAL A 130 -9.66 -3.07 -5.53
N PHE A 131 -9.14 -4.29 -5.33
CA PHE A 131 -8.41 -5.02 -6.37
C PHE A 131 -9.24 -5.17 -7.65
N PHE A 132 -10.49 -5.62 -7.55
CA PHE A 132 -11.35 -5.79 -8.73
C PHE A 132 -11.66 -4.46 -9.42
N ILE A 133 -11.86 -3.37 -8.67
CA ILE A 133 -12.04 -2.03 -9.24
C ILE A 133 -10.80 -1.63 -10.05
N LEU A 134 -9.61 -1.74 -9.46
CA LEU A 134 -8.35 -1.39 -10.13
C LEU A 134 -8.09 -2.30 -11.34
N TRP A 135 -8.35 -3.60 -11.21
CA TRP A 135 -8.18 -4.57 -12.28
C TRP A 135 -9.05 -4.27 -13.49
N ARG A 136 -10.31 -3.88 -13.28
CA ARG A 136 -11.19 -3.44 -14.38
C ARG A 136 -10.72 -2.12 -14.99
N LYS A 137 -10.30 -1.18 -14.15
CA LYS A 137 -9.87 0.16 -14.58
C LYS A 137 -8.52 0.19 -15.31
N ARG A 138 -7.67 -0.85 -15.17
CA ARG A 138 -6.32 -0.86 -15.75
C ARG A 138 -6.25 -0.67 -17.27
N LYS A 139 -7.33 -1.02 -17.98
CA LYS A 139 -7.41 -0.86 -19.45
C LYS A 139 -7.91 0.52 -19.88
N SER A 140 -8.43 1.33 -18.96
CA SER A 140 -9.04 2.64 -19.25
C SER A 140 -8.27 3.80 -18.62
N ILE A 141 -6.99 3.60 -18.31
CA ILE A 141 -6.11 4.65 -17.80
C ILE A 141 -5.79 5.64 -18.92
N LYS A 142 -5.84 6.94 -18.58
CA LYS A 142 -5.62 8.04 -19.53
C LYS A 142 -4.21 8.63 -19.46
N TYR A 143 -3.51 8.44 -18.33
CA TYR A 143 -2.16 8.96 -18.08
C TYR A 143 -1.42 8.06 -17.10
N ASP A 144 -0.09 8.04 -17.18
CA ASP A 144 0.75 7.28 -16.27
C ASP A 144 0.57 7.77 -14.83
N GLY A 145 0.40 6.86 -13.88
CA GLY A 145 0.14 7.16 -12.47
C GLY A 145 -1.33 7.25 -12.09
N GLN A 146 -2.25 7.18 -13.03
CA GLN A 146 -3.68 7.27 -12.74
C GLN A 146 -4.17 6.13 -11.88
N LEU A 147 -3.77 4.89 -12.19
CA LEU A 147 -4.20 3.70 -11.45
C LEU A 147 -3.60 3.67 -10.04
N PHE A 148 -2.34 4.10 -9.92
CA PHE A 148 -1.67 4.23 -8.63
C PHE A 148 -2.33 5.29 -7.73
N ILE A 149 -2.74 6.44 -8.28
CA ILE A 149 -3.51 7.46 -7.56
C ILE A 149 -4.85 6.91 -7.08
N TRP A 150 -5.57 6.18 -7.94
CA TRP A 150 -6.79 5.47 -7.56
C TRP A 150 -6.56 4.49 -6.41
N TYR A 151 -5.45 3.71 -6.48
CA TYR A 151 -5.05 2.82 -5.40
C TYR A 151 -4.88 3.57 -4.08
N LEU A 152 -4.13 4.69 -4.07
CA LEU A 152 -3.90 5.47 -2.84
C LEU A 152 -5.21 5.98 -2.21
N ILE A 153 -6.12 6.51 -3.04
CA ILE A 153 -7.42 7.04 -2.58
C ILE A 153 -8.30 5.89 -2.03
N LEU A 154 -8.46 4.81 -2.79
CA LEU A 154 -9.30 3.69 -2.39
C LEU A 154 -8.74 2.95 -1.17
N PHE A 155 -7.42 2.82 -1.07
CA PHE A 155 -6.76 2.28 0.11
C PHE A 155 -7.00 3.14 1.35
N ALA A 156 -6.89 4.47 1.23
CA ALA A 156 -7.15 5.38 2.34
C ALA A 156 -8.61 5.34 2.81
N ILE A 157 -9.57 5.26 1.88
CA ILE A 157 -10.98 5.09 2.19
C ILE A 157 -11.21 3.76 2.91
N ASN A 158 -10.68 2.66 2.36
CA ASN A 158 -10.76 1.33 2.95
C ASN A 158 -10.19 1.32 4.38
N ARG A 159 -9.01 1.90 4.55
CA ARG A 159 -8.36 2.00 5.87
C ARG A 159 -9.23 2.78 6.86
N SER A 160 -9.87 3.87 6.44
CA SER A 160 -10.77 4.65 7.29
C SER A 160 -12.03 3.86 7.70
N ILE A 161 -12.61 3.09 6.77
CA ILE A 161 -13.78 2.25 7.06
C ILE A 161 -13.43 1.16 8.08
N VAL A 162 -12.34 0.43 7.85
CA VAL A 162 -11.91 -0.66 8.75
C VAL A 162 -11.57 -0.13 10.14
N GLU A 163 -10.99 1.07 10.23
CA GLU A 163 -10.63 1.69 11.50
C GLU A 163 -11.82 1.91 12.44
N LEU A 164 -13.04 2.09 11.92
CA LEU A 164 -14.24 2.20 12.74
C LEU A 164 -14.50 0.94 13.60
N PHE A 165 -14.08 -0.21 13.09
CA PHE A 165 -14.23 -1.51 13.73
C PHE A 165 -13.00 -1.93 14.54
N ARG A 166 -11.85 -1.28 14.39
CA ARG A 166 -10.61 -1.61 15.10
C ARG A 166 -10.59 -1.00 16.49
N ASN A 167 -9.96 -1.71 17.43
CA ASN A 167 -9.77 -1.25 18.80
C ASN A 167 -8.45 -0.47 18.94
N ASN A 168 -8.29 0.59 18.13
CA ASN A 168 -7.13 1.48 18.22
C ASN A 168 -7.44 2.68 19.12
N PRO A 169 -6.42 3.25 19.81
CA PRO A 169 -6.62 4.45 20.62
C PRO A 169 -7.09 5.62 19.73
N SER A 170 -8.16 6.27 20.17
CA SER A 170 -8.65 7.49 19.52
C SER A 170 -7.85 8.70 20.00
N VAL A 171 -7.64 9.67 19.12
CA VAL A 171 -7.01 10.96 19.46
C VAL A 171 -8.06 11.93 19.98
N VAL A 172 -9.20 12.03 19.27
CA VAL A 172 -10.35 12.85 19.67
C VAL A 172 -11.63 12.12 19.29
N GLY A 173 -12.46 11.78 20.26
CA GLY A 173 -13.72 11.07 20.05
C GLY A 173 -13.53 9.73 19.32
N TRP A 174 -14.07 9.59 18.12
CA TRP A 174 -13.93 8.41 17.25
C TRP A 174 -12.75 8.51 16.27
N PHE A 175 -12.06 9.65 16.23
CA PHE A 175 -11.00 9.96 15.27
C PHE A 175 -9.66 9.41 15.77
N SER A 176 -9.06 8.49 15.01
CA SER A 176 -7.76 7.87 15.31
C SER A 176 -6.64 8.46 14.43
N ILE A 177 -5.39 8.15 14.77
CA ILE A 177 -4.22 8.48 13.95
C ILE A 177 -4.38 7.91 12.53
N SER A 178 -4.98 6.74 12.39
CA SER A 178 -5.21 6.13 11.06
C SER A 178 -6.13 6.97 10.18
N HIS A 179 -7.15 7.63 10.75
CA HIS A 179 -8.02 8.55 10.01
C HIS A 179 -7.23 9.78 9.53
N LEU A 180 -6.39 10.36 10.41
CA LEU A 180 -5.54 11.49 10.04
C LEU A 180 -4.61 11.13 8.88
N LEU A 181 -3.92 9.98 8.97
CA LEU A 181 -3.03 9.51 7.91
C LEU A 181 -3.79 9.23 6.60
N SER A 182 -5.02 8.70 6.68
CA SER A 182 -5.85 8.48 5.50
C SER A 182 -6.24 9.80 4.82
N VAL A 183 -6.60 10.82 5.58
CA VAL A 183 -6.90 12.16 5.04
C VAL A 183 -5.66 12.75 4.37
N LEU A 184 -4.51 12.69 5.03
CA LEU A 184 -3.24 13.17 4.45
C LEU A 184 -2.88 12.42 3.16
N LEU A 185 -3.12 11.12 3.12
CA LEU A 185 -2.88 10.30 1.93
C LEU A 185 -3.80 10.68 0.78
N ILE A 186 -5.10 10.93 1.05
CA ILE A 186 -6.06 11.40 0.04
C ILE A 186 -5.65 12.77 -0.50
N VAL A 187 -5.34 13.72 0.39
CA VAL A 187 -4.89 15.05 -0.01
C VAL A 187 -3.62 14.95 -0.88
N GLY A 188 -2.63 14.17 -0.44
CA GLY A 188 -1.41 13.93 -1.21
C GLY A 188 -1.68 13.29 -2.57
N ALA A 189 -2.58 12.32 -2.65
CA ALA A 189 -2.96 11.66 -3.90
C ALA A 189 -3.68 12.64 -4.87
N VAL A 190 -4.53 13.51 -4.34
CA VAL A 190 -5.20 14.55 -5.14
C VAL A 190 -4.18 15.59 -5.65
N ILE A 191 -3.27 16.04 -4.82
CA ILE A 191 -2.18 16.93 -5.22
C ILE A 191 -1.34 16.27 -6.31
N LEU A 192 -0.95 15.00 -6.10
CA LEU A 192 -0.19 14.22 -7.07
C LEU A 192 -0.93 14.11 -8.42
N MET A 193 -2.24 13.92 -8.39
CA MET A 193 -3.07 13.87 -9.59
C MET A 193 -2.96 15.15 -10.42
N PHE A 194 -3.02 16.32 -9.76
CA PHE A 194 -2.86 17.60 -10.47
C PHE A 194 -1.47 17.75 -11.08
N PHE A 195 -0.41 17.38 -10.36
CA PHE A 195 0.96 17.46 -10.89
C PHE A 195 1.18 16.54 -12.08
N VAL A 196 0.76 15.28 -11.98
CA VAL A 196 0.96 14.29 -13.04
C VAL A 196 0.14 14.64 -14.29
N LYS A 197 -1.10 15.10 -14.10
CA LYS A 197 -1.96 15.52 -15.21
C LYS A 197 -1.41 16.76 -15.93
N ASN A 198 -0.92 17.76 -15.19
CA ASN A 198 -0.37 18.97 -15.78
C ASN A 198 0.94 18.70 -16.55
N LYS A 199 1.79 17.79 -16.06
CA LYS A 199 3.03 17.42 -16.75
C LYS A 199 2.77 16.84 -18.14
N ARG A 200 1.72 16.04 -18.30
CA ARG A 200 1.33 15.50 -19.61
C ARG A 200 0.92 16.60 -20.61
N VAL A 201 0.18 17.61 -20.14
CA VAL A 201 -0.25 18.73 -21.00
C VAL A 201 0.93 19.55 -21.49
N VAL A 202 2.01 19.65 -20.71
CA VAL A 202 3.23 20.40 -21.08
C VAL A 202 4.12 19.58 -22.03
N ASP A 203 4.23 18.25 -21.82
CA ASP A 203 5.12 17.39 -22.61
C ASP A 203 4.55 17.04 -23.99
N ASN A 204 3.22 17.14 -24.21
CA ASN A 204 2.61 16.85 -25.52
C ASN A 204 1.26 17.60 -25.72
N PRO A 205 1.28 18.87 -26.12
CA PRO A 205 0.06 19.64 -26.35
C PRO A 205 -0.78 19.15 -27.54
N ASP A 206 -0.20 18.39 -28.49
CA ASP A 206 -0.89 17.89 -29.67
C ASP A 206 -1.63 16.56 -29.48
N ASP A 207 -1.17 15.68 -28.54
CA ASP A 207 -1.84 14.41 -28.24
C ASP A 207 -3.26 14.57 -27.68
N SER A 208 -3.58 15.73 -27.09
CA SER A 208 -4.92 16.01 -26.58
C SER A 208 -5.97 16.09 -27.70
N ASN A 209 -5.55 16.46 -28.91
CA ASN A 209 -6.45 16.61 -30.06
C ASN A 209 -6.61 15.31 -30.86
N GLU A 210 -5.56 14.48 -30.95
CA GLU A 210 -5.65 13.18 -31.63
C GLU A 210 -6.45 12.14 -30.85
N GLU A 211 -6.31 12.10 -29.48
CA GLU A 211 -7.04 11.15 -28.63
C GLU A 211 -8.56 11.42 -28.61
N VAL A 212 -8.98 12.67 -28.79
CA VAL A 212 -10.38 13.06 -28.94
C VAL A 212 -10.89 12.62 -30.31
N ALA A 213 -10.09 12.75 -31.38
CA ALA A 213 -10.47 12.39 -32.75
C ALA A 213 -10.62 10.85 -32.93
N VAL A 214 -9.73 10.04 -32.34
CA VAL A 214 -9.80 8.56 -32.41
C VAL A 214 -11.00 8.00 -31.65
N ARG A 215 -11.40 8.61 -30.55
CA ARG A 215 -12.58 8.16 -29.76
C ARG A 215 -13.93 8.42 -30.40
N THR A 216 -14.01 9.30 -31.36
CA THR A 216 -15.26 9.60 -32.12
C THR A 216 -15.51 8.64 -33.27
N LEU A 217 -14.56 7.74 -33.55
CA LEU A 217 -14.64 6.80 -34.70
C LEU A 217 -14.92 5.34 -34.29
N ASP A 218 -14.88 4.99 -33.00
CA ASP A 218 -15.22 3.65 -32.50
C ASP A 218 -16.65 3.62 -31.94
N TRP A 219 -17.63 3.46 -32.85
CA TRP A 219 -19.00 3.03 -32.59
C TRP A 219 -19.25 1.69 -33.24
#